data_69d1b92a488bd1af2819bb7410cb6d4a
#
_entry.id   69d1b92a488bd1af2819bb7410cb6d4a
#
_cell.length_a   1.000
_cell.length_b   1.000
_cell.length_c   1.000
_cell.angle_alpha   90.00
_cell.angle_beta   90.00
_cell.angle_gamma   90.00
#
_symmetry.space_group_name_H-M   'P 1'
#
loop_
_entity.id
_entity.type
_entity.pdbx_description
1 polymer ?
#
loop_
_entity_poly.entity_id
_entity_poly.type
_entity_poly.pdbx_seq_one_letter_code
_entity_poly.pdbx_strand_id
1 'polypeptide(L)'
;MVDSGSQNDVTEDAGRARSPARRAFDAFAALLDGPLTGLAPWIVLAVFEGPGRLEEAAGAALALSVLFLVVDRIRGRSLKLLGVLDVVFFGTLMVVHFVLDDAGQEWMETWIGEIANITLFLVAAGSILARVPFTIQYAREEVDEEYWHTPRFLRVNYVITGAWALAFLVAAVAGFVGDAILHDSDDIWTGWVIQTAAMLCALQFTQWYPDVVEAAAAVEEGDPTATVPGIAELLGPLATWLVPIGIITLAMDGGPTWLGIAFIVVGIGTNSVLRRNEQTTDTTEEKASS
;
A
#
# COMPACT_ATOMS: atom_id res chain seq x y z
N MET A 1 -27.81 44.29 -32.91
CA MET A 1 -27.40 43.03 -33.49
C MET A 1 -26.21 42.57 -32.66
N VAL A 2 -26.50 41.86 -31.55
CA VAL A 2 -25.55 41.46 -30.54
C VAL A 2 -25.29 39.97 -30.72
N ASP A 3 -24.02 39.67 -30.83
CA ASP A 3 -23.42 38.37 -31.12
C ASP A 3 -23.72 37.36 -30.01
N SER A 4 -24.47 36.31 -30.31
CA SER A 4 -24.88 35.22 -29.40
C SER A 4 -24.07 33.94 -29.63
N GLY A 5 -22.79 34.08 -30.01
CA GLY A 5 -21.94 32.95 -30.47
C GLY A 5 -20.95 32.37 -29.45
N SER A 6 -20.87 32.89 -28.22
CA SER A 6 -19.73 32.53 -27.32
C SER A 6 -20.09 31.73 -26.04
N GLN A 7 -21.33 31.28 -25.87
CA GLN A 7 -21.73 30.56 -24.63
C GLN A 7 -21.93 29.05 -24.81
N ASN A 8 -21.85 28.51 -26.01
CA ASN A 8 -22.11 27.07 -26.24
C ASN A 8 -20.86 26.18 -26.19
N ASP A 9 -19.66 26.74 -26.19
CA ASP A 9 -18.41 25.94 -26.20
C ASP A 9 -17.92 25.50 -24.81
N VAL A 10 -18.44 26.08 -23.73
CA VAL A 10 -17.99 25.77 -22.35
C VAL A 10 -18.77 24.62 -21.69
N THR A 11 -19.92 24.25 -22.24
CA THR A 11 -20.79 23.21 -21.64
C THR A 11 -20.67 21.84 -22.30
N GLU A 12 -19.93 21.69 -23.42
CA GLU A 12 -19.79 20.40 -24.12
C GLU A 12 -18.66 19.51 -23.56
N ASP A 13 -17.76 20.02 -22.72
CA ASP A 13 -16.62 19.24 -22.17
C ASP A 13 -16.93 18.54 -20.84
N ALA A 14 -18.06 18.82 -20.20
CA ALA A 14 -18.43 18.24 -18.90
C ALA A 14 -19.10 16.84 -19.00
N GLY A 15 -19.43 16.36 -20.20
CA GLY A 15 -20.23 15.13 -20.40
C GLY A 15 -19.52 13.93 -21.04
N ARG A 16 -18.25 14.04 -21.43
CA ARG A 16 -17.52 12.89 -22.00
C ARG A 16 -17.07 11.95 -20.88
N ALA A 17 -17.86 10.91 -20.63
CA ALA A 17 -17.45 9.79 -19.79
C ALA A 17 -16.05 9.32 -20.23
N ARG A 18 -15.04 9.53 -19.37
CA ARG A 18 -13.65 9.13 -19.63
C ARG A 18 -13.62 7.66 -20.03
N SER A 19 -12.94 7.33 -21.12
CA SER A 19 -12.86 5.95 -21.60
C SER A 19 -12.31 5.03 -20.51
N PRO A 20 -12.70 3.74 -20.47
CA PRO A 20 -12.17 2.77 -19.50
C PRO A 20 -10.63 2.72 -19.49
N ALA A 21 -10.00 2.86 -20.65
CA ALA A 21 -8.54 2.92 -20.79
C ALA A 21 -7.94 4.17 -20.12
N ARG A 22 -8.62 5.32 -20.21
CA ARG A 22 -8.17 6.55 -19.57
C ARG A 22 -8.36 6.50 -18.05
N ARG A 23 -9.45 5.87 -17.57
CA ARG A 23 -9.63 5.62 -16.12
C ARG A 23 -8.57 4.66 -15.58
N ALA A 24 -8.23 3.60 -16.32
CA ALA A 24 -7.16 2.68 -15.95
C ALA A 24 -5.79 3.37 -15.95
N PHE A 25 -5.52 4.24 -16.93
CA PHE A 25 -4.31 5.04 -16.99
C PHE A 25 -4.23 6.07 -15.84
N ASP A 26 -5.33 6.77 -15.55
CA ASP A 26 -5.40 7.74 -14.46
C ASP A 26 -5.25 7.03 -13.09
N ALA A 27 -5.84 5.85 -12.92
CA ALA A 27 -5.66 5.01 -11.73
C ALA A 27 -4.22 4.50 -11.59
N PHE A 28 -3.61 4.08 -12.70
CA PHE A 28 -2.21 3.68 -12.73
C PHE A 28 -1.27 4.86 -12.45
N ALA A 29 -1.55 6.03 -13.01
CA ALA A 29 -0.80 7.25 -12.73
C ALA A 29 -0.92 7.68 -11.26
N ALA A 30 -2.12 7.57 -10.66
CA ALA A 30 -2.32 7.83 -9.23
C ALA A 30 -1.59 6.81 -8.34
N LEU A 31 -1.52 5.54 -8.77
CA LEU A 31 -0.72 4.53 -8.09
C LEU A 31 0.78 4.87 -8.13
N LEU A 32 1.26 5.43 -9.25
CA LEU A 32 2.64 5.88 -9.41
C LEU A 32 2.97 7.15 -8.61
N ASP A 33 1.98 7.91 -8.20
CA ASP A 33 2.18 9.16 -7.46
C ASP A 33 2.10 8.97 -5.94
N GLY A 34 1.64 7.78 -5.45
CA GLY A 34 1.49 7.48 -4.03
C GLY A 34 2.71 6.80 -3.38
N PRO A 35 2.68 6.59 -2.05
CA PRO A 35 3.73 5.90 -1.30
C PRO A 35 3.94 4.44 -1.76
N LEU A 36 2.96 3.86 -2.45
CA LEU A 36 3.05 2.51 -3.04
C LEU A 36 4.09 2.40 -4.16
N THR A 37 4.47 3.51 -4.80
CA THR A 37 5.50 3.50 -5.85
C THR A 37 6.84 3.00 -5.32
N GLY A 38 7.23 3.43 -4.11
CA GLY A 38 8.45 2.96 -3.47
C GLY A 38 8.38 1.50 -2.99
N LEU A 39 7.18 0.91 -2.90
CA LEU A 39 7.00 -0.49 -2.51
C LEU A 39 6.74 -1.42 -3.70
N ALA A 40 6.46 -0.88 -4.88
CA ALA A 40 6.12 -1.69 -6.05
C ALA A 40 7.23 -2.70 -6.45
N PRO A 41 8.54 -2.37 -6.43
CA PRO A 41 9.59 -3.35 -6.70
C PRO A 41 9.62 -4.50 -5.70
N TRP A 42 9.33 -4.24 -4.42
CA TRP A 42 9.25 -5.26 -3.37
C TRP A 42 8.04 -6.18 -3.56
N ILE A 43 6.91 -5.62 -4.01
CA ILE A 43 5.72 -6.41 -4.39
C ILE A 43 6.05 -7.30 -5.61
N VAL A 44 6.79 -6.77 -6.59
CA VAL A 44 7.24 -7.57 -7.76
C VAL A 44 8.12 -8.72 -7.30
N LEU A 45 9.10 -8.48 -6.42
CA LEU A 45 9.90 -9.55 -5.84
C LEU A 45 8.99 -10.59 -5.18
N ALA A 46 8.16 -10.20 -4.21
CA ALA A 46 7.31 -11.12 -3.43
C ALA A 46 6.30 -11.93 -4.27
N VAL A 47 5.85 -11.39 -5.42
CA VAL A 47 4.90 -12.09 -6.30
C VAL A 47 5.59 -13.04 -7.29
N PHE A 48 6.80 -12.68 -7.73
CA PHE A 48 7.51 -13.42 -8.76
C PHE A 48 8.62 -14.33 -8.22
N GLU A 49 9.03 -14.15 -6.96
CA GLU A 49 9.97 -15.08 -6.32
C GLU A 49 9.39 -16.48 -6.21
N GLY A 50 10.27 -17.47 -6.16
CA GLY A 50 9.94 -18.87 -6.06
C GLY A 50 11.12 -19.73 -6.50
N PRO A 51 11.07 -21.06 -6.32
CA PRO A 51 12.17 -21.95 -6.63
C PRO A 51 12.70 -21.77 -8.06
N GLY A 52 13.97 -21.41 -8.20
CA GLY A 52 14.65 -21.18 -9.49
C GLY A 52 14.23 -19.93 -10.25
N ARG A 53 13.55 -18.97 -9.59
CA ARG A 53 13.03 -17.75 -10.23
C ARG A 53 13.56 -16.44 -9.61
N LEU A 54 14.50 -16.54 -8.70
CA LEU A 54 15.05 -15.37 -8.01
C LEU A 54 15.68 -14.35 -8.98
N GLU A 55 16.38 -14.84 -10.03
CA GLU A 55 17.00 -13.97 -11.03
C GLU A 55 15.96 -13.13 -11.75
N GLU A 56 14.88 -13.75 -12.25
CA GLU A 56 13.83 -13.05 -12.98
C GLU A 56 13.08 -12.07 -12.07
N ALA A 57 12.75 -12.48 -10.83
CA ALA A 57 12.06 -11.63 -9.86
C ALA A 57 12.91 -10.43 -9.45
N ALA A 58 14.18 -10.65 -9.10
CA ALA A 58 15.11 -9.58 -8.73
C ALA A 58 15.44 -8.67 -9.92
N GLY A 59 15.61 -9.22 -11.11
CA GLY A 59 15.83 -8.48 -12.35
C GLY A 59 14.65 -7.59 -12.71
N ALA A 60 13.42 -8.11 -12.59
CA ALA A 60 12.19 -7.32 -12.81
C ALA A 60 12.03 -6.21 -11.78
N ALA A 61 12.29 -6.51 -10.50
CA ALA A 61 12.25 -5.52 -9.41
C ALA A 61 13.30 -4.40 -9.63
N LEU A 62 14.54 -4.77 -10.00
CA LEU A 62 15.59 -3.81 -10.33
C LEU A 62 15.22 -2.92 -11.52
N ALA A 63 14.71 -3.52 -12.60
CA ALA A 63 14.31 -2.77 -13.79
C ALA A 63 13.20 -1.76 -13.46
N LEU A 64 12.22 -2.17 -12.64
CA LEU A 64 11.15 -1.30 -12.18
C LEU A 64 11.69 -0.17 -11.28
N SER A 65 12.60 -0.47 -10.36
CA SER A 65 13.25 0.50 -9.48
C SER A 65 13.98 1.59 -10.28
N VAL A 66 14.78 1.16 -11.28
CA VAL A 66 15.50 2.08 -12.17
C VAL A 66 14.51 2.90 -12.99
N LEU A 67 13.45 2.28 -13.52
CA LEU A 67 12.41 2.99 -14.28
C LEU A 67 11.78 4.11 -13.45
N PHE A 68 11.36 3.82 -12.21
CA PHE A 68 10.76 4.82 -11.32
C PHE A 68 11.73 5.94 -10.97
N LEU A 69 12.98 5.61 -10.66
CA LEU A 69 13.99 6.60 -10.37
C LEU A 69 14.24 7.52 -11.58
N VAL A 70 14.27 6.99 -12.80
CA VAL A 70 14.42 7.76 -14.03
C VAL A 70 13.20 8.63 -14.28
N VAL A 71 11.98 8.09 -14.12
CA VAL A 71 10.73 8.85 -14.28
C VAL A 71 10.64 9.99 -13.27
N ASP A 72 10.99 9.78 -12.01
CA ASP A 72 11.01 10.83 -11.00
C ASP A 72 12.02 11.93 -11.35
N ARG A 73 13.19 11.55 -11.87
CA ARG A 73 14.20 12.53 -12.32
C ARG A 73 13.74 13.34 -13.54
N ILE A 74 13.07 12.71 -14.51
CA ILE A 74 12.51 13.40 -15.67
C ILE A 74 11.39 14.36 -15.26
N ARG A 75 10.58 13.97 -14.27
CA ARG A 75 9.50 14.81 -13.72
C ARG A 75 9.99 15.90 -12.77
N GLY A 76 11.30 16.00 -12.52
CA GLY A 76 11.89 17.00 -11.62
C GLY A 76 11.61 16.75 -10.12
N ARG A 77 11.15 15.53 -9.77
CA ARG A 77 10.92 15.13 -8.39
C ARG A 77 12.23 14.86 -7.64
N SER A 78 12.20 15.00 -6.31
CA SER A 78 13.33 14.67 -5.44
C SER A 78 13.57 13.16 -5.41
N LEU A 79 14.83 12.75 -5.20
CA LEU A 79 15.17 11.35 -4.95
C LEU A 79 14.59 10.93 -3.59
N LYS A 80 13.73 9.93 -3.62
CA LYS A 80 13.14 9.34 -2.42
C LYS A 80 14.06 8.27 -1.83
N LEU A 81 14.07 8.16 -0.50
CA LEU A 81 14.91 7.20 0.21
C LEU A 81 14.66 5.76 -0.26
N LEU A 82 13.38 5.37 -0.38
CA LEU A 82 13.03 4.02 -0.86
C LEU A 82 13.49 3.79 -2.30
N GLY A 83 13.31 4.75 -3.22
CA GLY A 83 13.74 4.57 -4.60
C GLY A 83 15.27 4.36 -4.75
N VAL A 84 16.08 5.02 -3.91
CA VAL A 84 17.53 4.77 -3.86
C VAL A 84 17.83 3.41 -3.24
N LEU A 85 17.15 3.07 -2.14
CA LEU A 85 17.26 1.77 -1.49
C LEU A 85 16.94 0.63 -2.45
N ASP A 86 15.85 0.75 -3.21
CA ASP A 86 15.39 -0.25 -4.16
C ASP A 86 16.50 -0.60 -5.17
N VAL A 87 17.09 0.42 -5.82
CA VAL A 87 18.17 0.20 -6.79
C VAL A 87 19.40 -0.42 -6.13
N VAL A 88 19.77 0.02 -4.91
CA VAL A 88 20.90 -0.54 -4.17
C VAL A 88 20.62 -1.99 -3.74
N PHE A 89 19.45 -2.25 -3.18
CA PHE A 89 19.09 -3.58 -2.70
C PHE A 89 19.00 -4.59 -3.86
N PHE A 90 18.18 -4.31 -4.87
CA PHE A 90 17.99 -5.24 -6.00
C PHE A 90 19.24 -5.35 -6.87
N GLY A 91 20.02 -4.26 -7.01
CA GLY A 91 21.32 -4.31 -7.68
C GLY A 91 22.31 -5.20 -6.91
N THR A 92 22.36 -5.09 -5.59
CA THR A 92 23.18 -5.97 -4.75
C THR A 92 22.72 -7.42 -4.83
N LEU A 93 21.41 -7.65 -4.78
CA LEU A 93 20.82 -8.98 -4.89
C LEU A 93 21.20 -9.67 -6.20
N MET A 94 21.14 -8.96 -7.33
CA MET A 94 21.57 -9.46 -8.63
C MET A 94 23.06 -9.81 -8.64
N VAL A 95 23.93 -8.93 -8.13
CA VAL A 95 25.37 -9.21 -8.05
C VAL A 95 25.66 -10.44 -7.18
N VAL A 96 25.00 -10.53 -6.02
CA VAL A 96 25.18 -11.67 -5.11
C VAL A 96 24.71 -12.97 -5.76
N HIS A 97 23.56 -12.96 -6.43
CA HIS A 97 23.06 -14.13 -7.16
C HIS A 97 24.08 -14.69 -8.16
N PHE A 98 24.76 -13.83 -8.94
CA PHE A 98 25.77 -14.27 -9.92
C PHE A 98 27.08 -14.75 -9.29
N VAL A 99 27.34 -14.44 -8.04
CA VAL A 99 28.58 -14.85 -7.33
C VAL A 99 28.40 -16.13 -6.52
N LEU A 100 27.16 -16.41 -6.10
CA LEU A 100 26.82 -17.61 -5.32
C LEU A 100 26.87 -18.86 -6.17
N ASP A 101 27.27 -19.97 -5.56
CA ASP A 101 27.08 -21.32 -6.07
C ASP A 101 25.61 -21.77 -5.90
N ASP A 102 25.27 -22.93 -6.45
CA ASP A 102 23.91 -23.47 -6.43
C ASP A 102 23.33 -23.55 -4.99
N ALA A 103 24.15 -23.99 -4.02
CA ALA A 103 23.72 -24.08 -2.61
C ALA A 103 23.47 -22.70 -1.99
N GLY A 104 24.28 -21.70 -2.37
CA GLY A 104 24.10 -20.32 -1.96
C GLY A 104 22.84 -19.69 -2.58
N GLN A 105 22.52 -20.02 -3.82
CA GLN A 105 21.31 -19.57 -4.50
C GLN A 105 20.06 -20.17 -3.83
N GLU A 106 20.03 -21.48 -3.54
CA GLU A 106 18.93 -22.11 -2.80
C GLU A 106 18.71 -21.48 -1.42
N TRP A 107 19.81 -21.19 -0.71
CA TRP A 107 19.72 -20.47 0.57
C TRP A 107 19.13 -19.06 0.40
N MET A 108 19.57 -18.34 -0.61
CA MET A 108 19.06 -17.00 -0.89
C MET A 108 17.57 -17.02 -1.24
N GLU A 109 17.13 -17.96 -2.07
CA GLU A 109 15.71 -18.14 -2.42
C GLU A 109 14.85 -18.41 -1.20
N THR A 110 15.35 -19.19 -0.23
CA THR A 110 14.63 -19.45 1.02
C THR A 110 14.48 -18.21 1.87
N TRP A 111 15.51 -17.34 1.96
CA TRP A 111 15.57 -16.28 2.94
C TRP A 111 15.34 -14.87 2.39
N ILE A 112 15.12 -14.72 1.08
CA ILE A 112 15.04 -13.39 0.47
C ILE A 112 13.85 -12.59 0.97
N GLY A 113 12.70 -13.22 1.24
CA GLY A 113 11.51 -12.57 1.81
C GLY A 113 11.79 -11.94 3.17
N GLU A 114 12.46 -12.68 4.08
CA GLU A 114 12.85 -12.19 5.40
C GLU A 114 13.90 -11.09 5.30
N ILE A 115 14.91 -11.26 4.45
CA ILE A 115 15.94 -10.25 4.20
C ILE A 115 15.31 -8.96 3.69
N ALA A 116 14.35 -9.05 2.77
CA ALA A 116 13.62 -7.93 2.23
C ALA A 116 12.80 -7.21 3.33
N ASN A 117 11.99 -7.95 4.08
CA ASN A 117 11.15 -7.40 5.15
C ASN A 117 11.99 -6.82 6.30
N ILE A 118 13.09 -7.47 6.70
CA ILE A 118 14.03 -6.93 7.70
C ILE A 118 14.68 -5.64 7.18
N THR A 119 15.08 -5.60 5.92
CA THR A 119 15.67 -4.40 5.31
C THR A 119 14.69 -3.23 5.36
N LEU A 120 13.44 -3.44 4.95
CA LEU A 120 12.38 -2.42 5.00
C LEU A 120 12.08 -1.99 6.45
N PHE A 121 12.03 -2.94 7.39
CA PHE A 121 11.88 -2.62 8.81
C PHE A 121 13.02 -1.73 9.31
N LEU A 122 14.28 -2.09 9.02
CA LEU A 122 15.45 -1.33 9.46
C LEU A 122 15.47 0.09 8.86
N VAL A 123 15.06 0.24 7.61
CA VAL A 123 14.94 1.56 6.96
C VAL A 123 13.83 2.38 7.60
N ALA A 124 12.66 1.81 7.80
CA ALA A 124 11.54 2.51 8.45
C ALA A 124 11.88 2.90 9.90
N ALA A 125 12.35 1.94 10.71
CA ALA A 125 12.75 2.20 12.10
C ALA A 125 13.95 3.16 12.18
N GLY A 126 14.96 2.98 11.33
CA GLY A 126 16.12 3.85 11.24
C GLY A 126 15.75 5.28 10.86
N SER A 127 14.79 5.48 9.95
CA SER A 127 14.28 6.79 9.58
C SER A 127 13.60 7.52 10.74
N ILE A 128 12.86 6.79 11.59
CA ILE A 128 12.28 7.31 12.83
C ILE A 128 13.39 7.75 13.80
N LEU A 129 14.39 6.89 14.01
CA LEU A 129 15.53 7.18 14.90
C LEU A 129 16.36 8.36 14.40
N ALA A 130 16.54 8.48 13.09
CA ALA A 130 17.19 9.61 12.44
C ALA A 130 16.33 10.89 12.47
N ARG A 131 15.09 10.83 12.97
CA ARG A 131 14.12 11.94 13.03
C ARG A 131 13.70 12.47 11.66
N VAL A 132 13.80 11.64 10.64
CA VAL A 132 13.35 11.93 9.27
C VAL A 132 12.52 10.72 8.78
N PRO A 133 11.27 10.53 9.28
CA PRO A 133 10.41 9.45 8.85
C PRO A 133 10.34 9.35 7.32
N PHE A 134 10.51 8.16 6.77
CA PHE A 134 10.60 8.01 5.31
C PHE A 134 9.32 8.46 4.58
N THR A 135 8.18 8.39 5.23
CA THR A 135 6.88 8.82 4.67
C THR A 135 6.78 10.33 4.45
N ILE A 136 7.58 11.15 5.14
CA ILE A 136 7.62 12.62 4.96
C ILE A 136 7.90 13.00 3.50
N GLN A 137 8.75 12.22 2.80
CA GLN A 137 9.13 12.53 1.42
C GLN A 137 7.95 12.41 0.46
N TYR A 138 7.01 11.50 0.75
CA TYR A 138 5.79 11.32 -0.01
C TYR A 138 4.72 12.35 0.39
N ALA A 139 4.51 12.56 1.70
CA ALA A 139 3.54 13.50 2.20
C ALA A 139 3.81 14.96 1.74
N ARG A 140 5.08 15.32 1.53
CA ARG A 140 5.45 16.64 0.99
C ARG A 140 5.04 16.86 -0.47
N GLU A 141 4.75 15.82 -1.23
CA GLU A 141 4.26 15.95 -2.60
C GLU A 141 2.74 16.21 -2.63
N GLU A 142 2.02 15.93 -1.54
CA GLU A 142 0.57 16.05 -1.43
C GLU A 142 0.12 17.24 -0.57
N VAL A 143 1.03 17.80 0.26
CA VAL A 143 0.71 18.85 1.23
C VAL A 143 1.55 20.11 0.96
N ASP A 144 0.92 21.28 1.02
CA ASP A 144 1.58 22.57 0.81
C ASP A 144 2.74 22.80 1.79
N GLU A 145 3.79 23.49 1.32
CA GLU A 145 5.05 23.70 2.04
C GLU A 145 4.86 24.39 3.42
N GLU A 146 3.83 25.22 3.57
CA GLU A 146 3.54 25.92 4.82
C GLU A 146 3.23 24.96 5.99
N TYR A 147 2.72 23.73 5.70
CA TYR A 147 2.37 22.74 6.72
C TYR A 147 3.52 21.80 7.10
N TRP A 148 4.62 21.74 6.33
CA TRP A 148 5.68 20.72 6.49
C TRP A 148 6.37 20.74 7.86
N HIS A 149 6.37 21.91 8.54
CA HIS A 149 7.00 22.07 9.84
C HIS A 149 6.01 22.05 11.00
N THR A 150 4.73 21.82 10.73
CA THR A 150 3.73 21.77 11.79
C THR A 150 3.90 20.51 12.64
N PRO A 151 3.69 20.60 13.97
CA PRO A 151 3.75 19.42 14.83
C PRO A 151 2.78 18.31 14.41
N ARG A 152 1.63 18.67 13.83
CA ARG A 152 0.60 17.75 13.32
C ARG A 152 1.14 16.95 12.13
N PHE A 153 1.69 17.61 11.11
CA PHE A 153 2.28 16.96 9.94
C PHE A 153 3.40 15.99 10.33
N LEU A 154 4.31 16.43 11.20
CA LEU A 154 5.40 15.58 11.67
C LEU A 154 4.87 14.36 12.44
N ARG A 155 3.93 14.56 13.38
CA ARG A 155 3.34 13.46 14.17
C ARG A 155 2.66 12.43 13.28
N VAL A 156 1.86 12.85 12.29
CA VAL A 156 1.20 11.95 11.35
C VAL A 156 2.22 11.06 10.64
N ASN A 157 3.28 11.66 10.11
CA ASN A 157 4.32 10.91 9.40
C ASN A 157 5.11 9.95 10.32
N TYR A 158 5.38 10.33 11.57
CA TYR A 158 6.00 9.42 12.55
C TYR A 158 5.12 8.21 12.85
N VAL A 159 3.83 8.42 13.04
CA VAL A 159 2.88 7.34 13.36
C VAL A 159 2.70 6.42 12.15
N ILE A 160 2.53 6.97 10.94
CA ILE A 160 2.42 6.16 9.71
C ILE A 160 3.70 5.35 9.46
N THR A 161 4.89 5.98 9.59
CA THR A 161 6.16 5.26 9.46
C THR A 161 6.28 4.14 10.50
N GLY A 162 5.80 4.36 11.72
CA GLY A 162 5.75 3.34 12.77
C GLY A 162 4.81 2.17 12.42
N ALA A 163 3.66 2.45 11.81
CA ALA A 163 2.75 1.41 11.34
C ALA A 163 3.39 0.56 10.22
N TRP A 164 4.09 1.17 9.26
CA TRP A 164 4.86 0.45 8.25
C TRP A 164 6.00 -0.37 8.84
N ALA A 165 6.77 0.19 9.78
CA ALA A 165 7.82 -0.55 10.48
C ALA A 165 7.26 -1.79 11.20
N LEU A 166 6.11 -1.65 11.87
CA LEU A 166 5.43 -2.79 12.51
C LEU A 166 4.97 -3.83 11.49
N ALA A 167 4.42 -3.41 10.35
CA ALA A 167 3.98 -4.32 9.30
C ALA A 167 5.15 -5.14 8.73
N PHE A 168 6.28 -4.49 8.41
CA PHE A 168 7.49 -5.17 7.95
C PHE A 168 8.05 -6.13 8.99
N LEU A 169 8.03 -5.74 10.28
CA LEU A 169 8.46 -6.62 11.36
C LEU A 169 7.56 -7.85 11.49
N VAL A 170 6.23 -7.66 11.42
CA VAL A 170 5.27 -8.78 11.45
C VAL A 170 5.49 -9.71 10.26
N ALA A 171 5.71 -9.16 9.07
CA ALA A 171 6.00 -9.95 7.87
C ALA A 171 7.30 -10.74 8.01
N ALA A 172 8.39 -10.11 8.46
CA ALA A 172 9.67 -10.78 8.69
C ALA A 172 9.56 -11.91 9.74
N VAL A 173 8.83 -11.66 10.84
CA VAL A 173 8.61 -12.69 11.88
C VAL A 173 7.75 -13.83 11.35
N ALA A 174 6.71 -13.55 10.57
CA ALA A 174 5.86 -14.57 9.99
C ALA A 174 6.66 -15.49 9.06
N GLY A 175 7.42 -14.93 8.10
CA GLY A 175 8.28 -15.72 7.22
C GLY A 175 9.30 -16.53 8.00
N PHE A 176 10.01 -15.91 8.94
CA PHE A 176 10.96 -16.65 9.81
C PHE A 176 10.30 -17.81 10.56
N VAL A 177 9.05 -17.68 11.00
CA VAL A 177 8.33 -18.78 11.64
C VAL A 177 8.07 -19.91 10.64
N GLY A 178 7.66 -19.59 9.41
CA GLY A 178 7.46 -20.58 8.34
C GLY A 178 8.75 -21.36 8.04
N ASP A 179 9.79 -20.64 7.70
CA ASP A 179 11.04 -21.24 7.22
C ASP A 179 11.88 -21.89 8.31
N ALA A 180 12.08 -21.20 9.44
CA ALA A 180 13.00 -21.66 10.49
C ALA A 180 12.32 -22.58 11.52
N ILE A 181 11.03 -22.39 11.84
CA ILE A 181 10.34 -23.09 12.92
C ILE A 181 9.47 -24.22 12.39
N LEU A 182 8.62 -23.91 11.37
CA LEU A 182 7.75 -24.91 10.77
C LEU A 182 8.49 -25.77 9.75
N HIS A 183 9.59 -25.28 9.20
CA HIS A 183 10.36 -25.88 8.11
C HIS A 183 9.49 -26.15 6.88
N ASP A 184 8.57 -25.22 6.61
CA ASP A 184 7.61 -25.25 5.53
C ASP A 184 7.52 -23.86 4.91
N SER A 185 8.38 -23.60 3.91
CA SER A 185 8.40 -22.34 3.16
C SER A 185 7.15 -22.16 2.28
N ASP A 186 6.41 -23.24 2.03
CA ASP A 186 5.18 -23.24 1.25
C ASP A 186 3.93 -23.01 2.13
N ASP A 187 4.10 -22.86 3.47
CA ASP A 187 2.97 -22.57 4.35
C ASP A 187 2.32 -21.23 3.98
N ILE A 188 1.10 -21.32 3.48
CA ILE A 188 0.35 -20.16 2.97
C ILE A 188 0.10 -19.08 4.02
N TRP A 189 0.02 -19.45 5.29
CA TRP A 189 -0.28 -18.50 6.37
C TRP A 189 0.91 -17.61 6.71
N THR A 190 2.06 -18.21 6.91
CA THR A 190 3.29 -17.51 7.28
C THR A 190 3.98 -16.90 6.06
N GLY A 191 3.97 -17.59 4.93
CA GLY A 191 4.58 -17.13 3.71
C GLY A 191 3.79 -16.05 2.97
N TRP A 192 2.45 -16.02 3.11
CA TRP A 192 1.66 -15.09 2.31
C TRP A 192 0.56 -14.34 3.07
N VAL A 193 -0.36 -15.04 3.80
CA VAL A 193 -1.57 -14.42 4.37
C VAL A 193 -1.24 -13.39 5.43
N ILE A 194 -0.40 -13.74 6.41
CA ILE A 194 -0.05 -12.83 7.52
C ILE A 194 0.75 -11.63 6.98
N GLN A 195 1.70 -11.86 6.10
CA GLN A 195 2.51 -10.81 5.50
C GLN A 195 1.67 -9.83 4.70
N THR A 196 0.81 -10.33 3.80
CA THR A 196 -0.09 -9.50 3.00
C THR A 196 -1.08 -8.73 3.88
N ALA A 197 -1.66 -9.38 4.90
CA ALA A 197 -2.57 -8.72 5.83
C ALA A 197 -1.87 -7.58 6.59
N ALA A 198 -0.63 -7.75 7.03
CA ALA A 198 0.14 -6.70 7.69
C ALA A 198 0.35 -5.49 6.77
N MET A 199 0.71 -5.72 5.49
CA MET A 199 0.89 -4.66 4.49
C MET A 199 -0.42 -3.92 4.19
N LEU A 200 -1.53 -4.65 4.02
CA LEU A 200 -2.85 -4.06 3.79
C LEU A 200 -3.33 -3.24 4.99
N CYS A 201 -3.05 -3.69 6.22
CA CYS A 201 -3.33 -2.93 7.44
C CYS A 201 -2.54 -1.62 7.47
N ALA A 202 -1.25 -1.64 7.16
CA ALA A 202 -0.43 -0.43 7.11
C ALA A 202 -0.89 0.53 6.01
N LEU A 203 -1.24 0.01 4.83
CA LEU A 203 -1.76 0.80 3.72
C LEU A 203 -3.08 1.48 4.09
N GLN A 204 -4.05 0.72 4.63
CA GLN A 204 -5.33 1.26 5.05
C GLN A 204 -5.19 2.28 6.19
N PHE A 205 -4.28 2.01 7.12
CA PHE A 205 -3.94 2.94 8.20
C PHE A 205 -3.34 4.25 7.67
N THR A 206 -2.52 4.18 6.62
CA THR A 206 -1.92 5.35 5.96
C THR A 206 -2.97 6.27 5.35
N GLN A 207 -4.08 5.72 4.85
CA GLN A 207 -5.18 6.50 4.30
C GLN A 207 -6.11 7.04 5.41
N TRP A 208 -6.43 6.24 6.40
CA TRP A 208 -7.39 6.57 7.46
C TRP A 208 -6.84 7.54 8.52
N TYR A 209 -5.59 7.39 8.94
CA TYR A 209 -5.05 8.13 10.09
C TYR A 209 -4.94 9.66 9.87
N PRO A 210 -4.55 10.18 8.69
CA PRO A 210 -4.60 11.62 8.41
C PRO A 210 -5.99 12.21 8.59
N ASP A 211 -7.03 11.55 8.08
CA ASP A 211 -8.42 12.01 8.18
C ASP A 211 -8.90 12.07 9.64
N VAL A 212 -8.50 11.08 10.46
CA VAL A 212 -8.77 11.10 11.91
C VAL A 212 -8.15 12.32 12.59
N VAL A 213 -6.88 12.61 12.26
CA VAL A 213 -6.17 13.74 12.88
C VAL A 213 -6.73 15.08 12.41
N GLU A 214 -7.15 15.19 11.16
CA GLU A 214 -7.78 16.39 10.60
C GLU A 214 -9.15 16.62 11.23
N ALA A 215 -10.03 15.61 11.22
CA ALA A 215 -11.36 15.72 11.81
C ALA A 215 -11.32 15.98 13.32
N ALA A 216 -10.39 15.34 14.06
CA ALA A 216 -10.22 15.63 15.49
C ALA A 216 -9.84 17.08 15.76
N ALA A 217 -9.04 17.67 14.91
CA ALA A 217 -8.67 19.07 15.02
C ALA A 217 -9.83 20.02 14.70
N ALA A 218 -10.61 19.72 13.66
CA ALA A 218 -11.80 20.51 13.33
C ALA A 218 -12.83 20.48 14.47
N VAL A 219 -13.00 19.34 15.15
CA VAL A 219 -13.83 19.24 16.36
C VAL A 219 -13.28 20.12 17.50
N GLU A 220 -11.96 20.12 17.73
CA GLU A 220 -11.33 20.97 18.74
C GLU A 220 -11.48 22.48 18.41
N GLU A 221 -11.51 22.84 17.14
CA GLU A 221 -11.74 24.21 16.66
C GLU A 221 -13.22 24.62 16.71
N GLY A 222 -14.12 23.68 17.05
CA GLY A 222 -15.54 23.92 17.27
C GLY A 222 -16.40 23.80 16.00
N ASP A 223 -15.93 23.09 14.96
CA ASP A 223 -16.76 22.78 13.81
C ASP A 223 -17.84 21.75 14.17
N PRO A 224 -19.15 22.13 14.17
CA PRO A 224 -20.24 21.23 14.57
C PRO A 224 -20.52 20.14 13.53
N THR A 225 -19.92 20.21 12.34
CA THR A 225 -20.12 19.26 11.24
C THR A 225 -19.01 18.22 11.17
N ALA A 226 -17.88 18.45 11.85
CA ALA A 226 -16.75 17.55 11.84
C ALA A 226 -17.07 16.25 12.61
N THR A 227 -16.87 15.12 11.95
CA THR A 227 -17.02 13.78 12.53
C THR A 227 -15.72 13.02 12.40
N VAL A 228 -15.19 12.53 13.53
CA VAL A 228 -13.94 11.75 13.52
C VAL A 228 -14.21 10.35 12.97
N PRO A 229 -13.49 9.92 11.90
CA PRO A 229 -13.61 8.58 11.34
C PRO A 229 -13.42 7.48 12.37
N GLY A 230 -14.36 6.53 12.43
CA GLY A 230 -14.32 5.43 13.38
C GLY A 230 -13.41 4.28 12.94
N ILE A 231 -13.09 3.37 13.87
CA ILE A 231 -12.34 2.13 13.57
C ILE A 231 -13.05 1.27 12.50
N ALA A 232 -14.38 1.37 12.39
CA ALA A 232 -15.14 0.65 11.36
C ALA A 232 -14.72 1.08 9.94
N GLU A 233 -14.36 2.33 9.74
CA GLU A 233 -13.88 2.87 8.46
C GLU A 233 -12.45 2.39 8.15
N LEU A 234 -11.63 2.13 9.17
CA LEU A 234 -10.34 1.47 9.02
C LEU A 234 -10.49 0.00 8.64
N LEU A 235 -11.36 -0.73 9.35
CA LEU A 235 -11.47 -2.19 9.22
C LEU A 235 -12.38 -2.63 8.06
N GLY A 236 -13.34 -1.79 7.67
CA GLY A 236 -14.31 -2.11 6.63
C GLY A 236 -13.68 -2.52 5.29
N PRO A 237 -12.80 -1.69 4.70
CA PRO A 237 -12.11 -2.05 3.46
C PRO A 237 -11.25 -3.31 3.60
N LEU A 238 -10.62 -3.53 4.76
CA LEU A 238 -9.83 -4.74 5.02
C LEU A 238 -10.68 -6.01 4.98
N ALA A 239 -11.92 -5.95 5.44
CA ALA A 239 -12.82 -7.09 5.41
C ALA A 239 -13.14 -7.56 3.97
N THR A 240 -13.03 -6.70 2.97
CA THR A 240 -13.22 -7.09 1.56
C THR A 240 -12.12 -8.05 1.09
N TRP A 241 -10.91 -7.96 1.66
CA TRP A 241 -9.79 -8.85 1.37
C TRP A 241 -9.97 -10.27 1.92
N LEU A 242 -10.89 -10.48 2.87
CA LEU A 242 -11.21 -11.82 3.35
C LEU A 242 -11.78 -12.72 2.24
N VAL A 243 -12.44 -12.14 1.22
CA VAL A 243 -12.98 -12.93 0.10
C VAL A 243 -11.86 -13.57 -0.72
N PRO A 244 -10.89 -12.83 -1.29
CA PRO A 244 -9.78 -13.45 -2.03
C PRO A 244 -8.92 -14.35 -1.13
N ILE A 245 -8.68 -14.00 0.13
CA ILE A 245 -7.96 -14.85 1.07
C ILE A 245 -8.70 -16.18 1.26
N GLY A 246 -10.02 -16.17 1.45
CA GLY A 246 -10.83 -17.38 1.58
C GLY A 246 -10.79 -18.24 0.32
N ILE A 247 -10.83 -17.64 -0.87
CA ILE A 247 -10.72 -18.38 -2.13
C ILE A 247 -9.35 -19.04 -2.25
N ILE A 248 -8.27 -18.32 -1.95
CA ILE A 248 -6.90 -18.85 -1.99
C ILE A 248 -6.72 -19.98 -0.99
N THR A 249 -7.20 -19.80 0.27
CA THR A 249 -7.18 -20.85 1.31
C THR A 249 -7.84 -22.14 0.83
N LEU A 250 -8.98 -22.03 0.13
CA LEU A 250 -9.67 -23.21 -0.42
C LEU A 250 -8.95 -23.82 -1.64
N ALA A 251 -8.37 -22.99 -2.50
CA ALA A 251 -7.73 -23.44 -3.73
C ALA A 251 -6.38 -24.13 -3.47
N MET A 252 -5.68 -23.72 -2.42
CA MET A 252 -4.34 -24.22 -2.08
C MET A 252 -4.32 -25.19 -0.89
N ASP A 253 -5.51 -25.67 -0.44
CA ASP A 253 -5.62 -26.53 0.75
C ASP A 253 -4.93 -25.93 2.00
N GLY A 254 -4.89 -24.59 2.09
CA GLY A 254 -4.20 -23.84 3.14
C GLY A 254 -4.85 -23.93 4.52
N GLY A 255 -5.79 -24.87 4.73
CA GLY A 255 -6.45 -25.08 6.02
C GLY A 255 -7.80 -25.79 5.93
N PRO A 256 -8.53 -25.92 7.05
CA PRO A 256 -9.84 -26.56 7.05
C PRO A 256 -10.80 -25.82 6.10
N THR A 257 -11.53 -26.54 5.27
CA THR A 257 -12.49 -26.01 4.28
C THR A 257 -13.48 -24.98 4.89
N TRP A 258 -13.92 -25.20 6.14
CA TRP A 258 -14.81 -24.27 6.82
C TRP A 258 -14.21 -22.88 7.03
N LEU A 259 -12.88 -22.78 7.19
CA LEU A 259 -12.18 -21.52 7.41
C LEU A 259 -12.19 -20.63 6.14
N GLY A 260 -11.89 -21.21 5.00
CA GLY A 260 -11.99 -20.50 3.72
C GLY A 260 -13.42 -20.02 3.42
N ILE A 261 -14.41 -20.91 3.70
CA ILE A 261 -15.84 -20.54 3.57
C ILE A 261 -16.19 -19.41 4.54
N ALA A 262 -15.73 -19.47 5.79
CA ALA A 262 -15.99 -18.43 6.79
C ALA A 262 -15.44 -17.07 6.34
N PHE A 263 -14.23 -17.01 5.82
CA PHE A 263 -13.65 -15.77 5.29
C PHE A 263 -14.48 -15.20 4.14
N ILE A 264 -14.90 -16.01 3.19
CA ILE A 264 -15.75 -15.56 2.07
C ILE A 264 -17.09 -15.00 2.61
N VAL A 265 -17.74 -15.71 3.50
CA VAL A 265 -19.04 -15.29 4.06
C VAL A 265 -18.92 -14.00 4.87
N VAL A 266 -17.90 -13.89 5.73
CA VAL A 266 -17.64 -12.67 6.51
C VAL A 266 -17.29 -11.51 5.60
N GLY A 267 -16.42 -11.71 4.60
CA GLY A 267 -16.04 -10.67 3.64
C GLY A 267 -17.23 -10.15 2.82
N ILE A 268 -18.07 -11.04 2.30
CA ILE A 268 -19.31 -10.67 1.57
C ILE A 268 -20.30 -9.97 2.51
N GLY A 269 -20.47 -10.48 3.72
CA GLY A 269 -21.38 -9.90 4.71
C GLY A 269 -20.99 -8.48 5.08
N THR A 270 -19.74 -8.25 5.41
CA THR A 270 -19.21 -6.91 5.76
C THR A 270 -19.35 -5.94 4.58
N ASN A 271 -18.98 -6.35 3.37
CA ASN A 271 -19.13 -5.52 2.17
C ASN A 271 -20.59 -5.14 1.91
N SER A 272 -21.53 -6.05 2.15
CA SER A 272 -22.97 -5.78 2.01
C SER A 272 -23.48 -4.76 3.02
N VAL A 273 -22.97 -4.80 4.25
CA VAL A 273 -23.33 -3.83 5.30
C VAL A 273 -22.77 -2.44 4.97
N LEU A 274 -21.51 -2.37 4.57
CA LEU A 274 -20.87 -1.10 4.19
C LEU A 274 -21.61 -0.39 3.04
N ARG A 275 -21.94 -1.10 1.98
CA ARG A 275 -22.70 -0.55 0.84
C ARG A 275 -24.12 -0.08 1.24
N ARG A 276 -24.75 -0.73 2.18
CA ARG A 276 -26.08 -0.30 2.68
C ARG A 276 -25.98 1.02 3.44
N ASN A 277 -24.94 1.17 4.25
CA ASN A 277 -24.73 2.38 5.03
C ASN A 277 -24.46 3.59 4.11
N GLU A 278 -23.62 3.45 3.08
CA GLU A 278 -23.37 4.48 2.07
C GLU A 278 -24.68 4.93 1.40
N GLN A 279 -25.51 4.00 0.92
CA GLN A 279 -26.79 4.32 0.28
C GLN A 279 -27.79 5.01 1.22
N THR A 280 -27.73 4.71 2.51
CA THR A 280 -28.61 5.34 3.50
C THR A 280 -28.20 6.79 3.77
N THR A 281 -26.88 7.05 3.79
CA THR A 281 -26.33 8.39 3.99
C THR A 281 -26.67 9.29 2.79
N ASP A 282 -26.42 8.83 1.56
CA ASP A 282 -26.74 9.57 0.32
C ASP A 282 -28.23 9.92 0.23
N THR A 283 -29.12 8.96 0.61
CA THR A 283 -30.58 9.19 0.58
C THR A 283 -31.04 10.18 1.66
N THR A 284 -30.30 10.30 2.75
CA THR A 284 -30.61 11.22 3.84
C THR A 284 -30.18 12.65 3.48
N GLU A 285 -29.02 12.80 2.85
CA GLU A 285 -28.50 14.08 2.36
C GLU A 285 -29.37 14.63 1.21
N GLU A 286 -29.81 13.79 0.28
CA GLU A 286 -30.71 14.19 -0.82
C GLU A 286 -32.06 14.71 -0.28
N LYS A 287 -32.60 14.07 0.77
CA LYS A 287 -33.84 14.52 1.42
C LYS A 287 -33.68 15.78 2.26
N ALA A 288 -32.49 16.07 2.76
CA ALA A 288 -32.22 17.28 3.53
C ALA A 288 -32.00 18.51 2.62
N SER A 289 -31.64 18.29 1.35
CA SER A 289 -31.40 19.34 0.35
C SER A 289 -32.63 19.68 -0.50
N SER A 290 -33.72 18.91 -0.42
CA SER A 290 -35.01 19.12 -1.12
C SER A 290 -36.03 19.77 -0.20
#